data_341fec8cb9c96ccdad65fd68aed6f0b8
#
_entry.id   341fec8cb9c96ccdad65fd68aed6f0b8
#
_cell.length_a   1.000
_cell.length_b   1.000
_cell.length_c   1.000
_cell.angle_alpha   90.00
_cell.angle_beta   90.00
_cell.angle_gamma   90.00
#
_symmetry.space_group_name_H-M   'P 1'
#
loop_
_entity.id
_entity.type
_entity.pdbx_description
1 polymer ?
#
loop_
_entity_poly.entity_id
_entity_poly.type
_entity_poly.pdbx_seq_one_letter_code
_entity_poly.pdbx_strand_id
1 'polypeptide(L)'
;MNTETNLKTLLIKKPLKLDCGKTINDFPIAYETYGSLNEKKDNAILVFHALTGDQFVTGLNPITNKDGWWSYAVGPDKSIDTNKYFVICSNVIGGCLGSFGPSHKDPNTQKVFGTNFPVITINDMVNAQNNLLDHFGIEQLFSVVGGSMGGMQVLQFISNFPNKAKTVIPIACTSNHSAQNIAFNELGRQAIAADSNWHEGNYNSKDTVPNKGLAVARMAAHITYLSKKGLQEKFGRKLQEREDLKFSFDADFQIESYLRYQGSVFVDRFDANSYLYITRAMDYFDLGKQFNGNLSDAFKETKAKFFIISFTSDWLYPTQENKDIVIALNAIGADVGFVEIESDKGHDSFLLDVPDFLNALKNFLDKSYSQN
;
A
#
# COMPACT_ATOMS: atom_id res chain seq x y z
N MET A 1 18.59 -11.52 10.66
CA MET A 1 17.40 -11.89 11.45
C MET A 1 16.99 -13.31 11.09
N ASN A 2 17.26 -14.27 12.01
CA ASN A 2 16.78 -15.65 11.92
C ASN A 2 15.69 -15.84 12.96
N THR A 3 14.55 -15.25 12.72
CA THR A 3 13.30 -15.75 13.29
C THR A 3 12.53 -16.31 12.10
N GLU A 4 12.47 -17.64 12.00
CA GLU A 4 11.48 -18.32 11.16
C GLU A 4 10.09 -17.96 11.69
N THR A 5 9.64 -16.76 11.39
CA THR A 5 8.24 -16.38 11.52
C THR A 5 7.51 -17.25 10.51
N ASN A 6 6.66 -18.13 11.02
CA ASN A 6 5.90 -19.06 10.20
C ASN A 6 4.79 -18.27 9.46
N LEU A 7 5.18 -17.54 8.40
CA LEU A 7 4.27 -16.73 7.60
C LEU A 7 3.33 -17.66 6.82
N LYS A 8 2.05 -17.35 6.81
CA LYS A 8 1.11 -18.02 5.89
C LYS A 8 1.49 -17.64 4.46
N THR A 9 1.84 -18.63 3.66
CA THR A 9 2.17 -18.45 2.25
C THR A 9 1.39 -19.41 1.37
N LEU A 10 0.97 -18.93 0.22
CA LEU A 10 0.39 -19.73 -0.85
C LEU A 10 1.38 -19.78 -2.01
N LEU A 11 1.79 -20.98 -2.40
CA LEU A 11 2.59 -21.17 -3.61
C LEU A 11 1.68 -21.15 -4.83
N ILE A 12 1.80 -20.12 -5.65
CA ILE A 12 1.08 -19.98 -6.91
C ILE A 12 1.83 -20.75 -7.98
N LYS A 13 1.19 -21.82 -8.48
CA LYS A 13 1.75 -22.66 -9.56
C LYS A 13 1.37 -22.18 -10.95
N LYS A 14 0.35 -21.34 -11.07
CA LYS A 14 -0.09 -20.77 -12.33
C LYS A 14 0.94 -19.72 -12.79
N PRO A 15 1.49 -19.85 -14.00
CA PRO A 15 2.40 -18.85 -14.53
C PRO A 15 1.78 -17.46 -14.56
N LEU A 16 2.53 -16.44 -14.14
CA LEU A 16 2.14 -15.05 -14.23
C LEU A 16 3.03 -14.33 -15.25
N LYS A 17 2.40 -13.90 -16.35
CA LYS A 17 3.05 -13.04 -17.34
C LYS A 17 3.02 -11.60 -16.82
N LEU A 18 4.20 -11.00 -16.67
CA LEU A 18 4.38 -9.63 -16.21
C LEU A 18 4.33 -8.63 -17.36
N ASP A 19 3.96 -7.39 -17.05
CA ASP A 19 3.94 -6.29 -18.04
C ASP A 19 5.30 -6.02 -18.67
N CYS A 20 6.40 -6.31 -17.97
CA CYS A 20 7.76 -6.23 -18.54
C CYS A 20 8.10 -7.35 -19.54
N GLY A 21 7.15 -8.23 -19.87
CA GLY A 21 7.28 -9.33 -20.83
C GLY A 21 7.91 -10.61 -20.24
N LYS A 22 8.41 -10.60 -19.01
CA LYS A 22 8.89 -11.80 -18.32
C LYS A 22 7.72 -12.61 -17.74
N THR A 23 7.98 -13.89 -17.45
CA THR A 23 7.01 -14.77 -16.78
C THR A 23 7.64 -15.28 -15.50
N ILE A 24 6.89 -15.26 -14.40
CA ILE A 24 7.27 -15.89 -13.15
C ILE A 24 6.42 -17.13 -12.92
N ASN A 25 7.07 -18.18 -12.38
CA ASN A 25 6.46 -19.47 -12.12
C ASN A 25 6.72 -19.84 -10.65
N ASP A 26 5.84 -20.65 -10.07
CA ASP A 26 6.01 -21.23 -8.73
C ASP A 26 6.47 -20.18 -7.69
N PHE A 27 5.69 -19.12 -7.54
CA PHE A 27 6.02 -18.00 -6.67
C PHE A 27 5.13 -17.94 -5.41
N PRO A 28 5.71 -17.62 -4.24
CA PRO A 28 4.94 -17.48 -3.01
C PRO A 28 4.21 -16.14 -2.94
N ILE A 29 2.99 -16.17 -2.38
CA ILE A 29 2.28 -14.99 -1.88
C ILE A 29 2.06 -15.18 -0.38
N ALA A 30 2.60 -14.30 0.43
CA ALA A 30 2.31 -14.22 1.85
C ALA A 30 0.98 -13.48 2.07
N TYR A 31 0.16 -14.00 2.97
CA TYR A 31 -1.14 -13.41 3.26
C TYR A 31 -1.55 -13.65 4.72
N GLU A 32 -2.53 -12.91 5.17
CA GLU A 32 -3.22 -13.14 6.43
C GLU A 32 -4.73 -13.03 6.24
N THR A 33 -5.48 -13.66 7.15
CA THR A 33 -6.93 -13.64 7.13
C THR A 33 -7.50 -13.39 8.51
N TYR A 34 -8.65 -12.70 8.56
CA TYR A 34 -9.31 -12.35 9.81
C TYR A 34 -10.82 -12.59 9.65
N GLY A 35 -11.47 -12.99 10.74
CA GLY A 35 -12.88 -13.40 10.70
C GLY A 35 -13.10 -14.76 10.05
N SER A 36 -14.32 -15.04 9.64
CA SER A 36 -14.72 -16.33 9.08
C SER A 36 -15.45 -16.17 7.75
N LEU A 37 -15.04 -16.93 6.74
CA LEU A 37 -15.74 -17.01 5.46
C LEU A 37 -17.05 -17.76 5.67
N ASN A 38 -18.18 -17.15 5.29
CA ASN A 38 -19.48 -17.79 5.41
C ASN A 38 -19.69 -18.85 4.31
N GLU A 39 -20.71 -19.68 4.47
CA GLU A 39 -21.01 -20.78 3.54
C GLU A 39 -21.27 -20.30 2.10
N LYS A 40 -21.88 -19.12 1.94
CA LYS A 40 -22.16 -18.52 0.64
C LYS A 40 -20.91 -17.86 0.01
N LYS A 41 -19.84 -17.68 0.78
CA LYS A 41 -18.61 -16.99 0.40
C LYS A 41 -18.82 -15.55 -0.12
N ASP A 42 -19.86 -14.88 0.37
CA ASP A 42 -20.28 -13.56 -0.08
C ASP A 42 -19.98 -12.42 0.91
N ASN A 43 -19.24 -12.73 2.02
CA ASN A 43 -18.81 -11.78 3.04
C ASN A 43 -17.30 -11.46 2.99
N ALA A 44 -16.62 -11.80 1.91
CA ALA A 44 -15.17 -11.61 1.81
C ALA A 44 -14.80 -10.18 1.40
N ILE A 45 -13.82 -9.59 2.11
CA ILE A 45 -13.22 -8.30 1.80
C ILE A 45 -11.73 -8.50 1.53
N LEU A 46 -11.26 -8.05 0.35
CA LEU A 46 -9.83 -8.01 0.03
C LEU A 46 -9.28 -6.63 0.34
N VAL A 47 -8.31 -6.57 1.26
CA VAL A 47 -7.60 -5.36 1.64
C VAL A 47 -6.27 -5.31 0.90
N PHE A 48 -6.01 -4.18 0.23
CA PHE A 48 -4.75 -3.89 -0.43
C PHE A 48 -3.92 -2.92 0.41
N HIS A 49 -2.71 -3.32 0.80
CA HIS A 49 -1.85 -2.48 1.64
C HIS A 49 -1.15 -1.36 0.87
N ALA A 50 -0.75 -0.31 1.58
CA ALA A 50 0.03 0.81 1.05
C ALA A 50 1.52 0.43 0.85
N LEU A 51 2.32 1.34 0.25
CA LEU A 51 3.73 1.14 -0.13
C LEU A 51 4.56 0.34 0.88
N THR A 52 4.49 0.67 2.15
CA THR A 52 5.28 0.06 3.23
C THR A 52 4.45 -0.77 4.21
N GLY A 53 3.21 -1.09 3.82
CA GLY A 53 2.35 -2.02 4.55
C GLY A 53 2.73 -3.48 4.32
N ASP A 54 1.94 -4.35 4.92
CA ASP A 54 2.11 -5.79 4.86
C ASP A 54 0.74 -6.49 5.01
N GLN A 55 0.74 -7.80 5.12
CA GLN A 55 -0.47 -8.61 5.29
C GLN A 55 -1.09 -8.49 6.70
N PHE A 56 -0.39 -7.91 7.68
CA PHE A 56 -0.87 -7.83 9.07
C PHE A 56 -1.68 -6.56 9.29
N VAL A 57 -2.94 -6.56 8.90
CA VAL A 57 -3.81 -5.38 8.99
C VAL A 57 -4.32 -5.11 10.40
N THR A 58 -4.48 -6.15 11.23
CA THR A 58 -4.96 -6.05 12.63
C THR A 58 -4.37 -7.16 13.48
N GLY A 59 -4.53 -7.06 14.81
CA GLY A 59 -3.88 -7.95 15.76
C GLY A 59 -2.38 -7.72 15.85
N LEU A 60 -1.67 -8.59 16.54
CA LEU A 60 -0.23 -8.47 16.74
C LEU A 60 0.51 -8.85 15.44
N ASN A 61 1.29 -7.93 14.91
CA ASN A 61 2.23 -8.21 13.81
C ASN A 61 3.46 -8.95 14.37
N PRO A 62 3.70 -10.21 13.98
CA PRO A 62 4.75 -11.04 14.56
C PRO A 62 6.17 -10.59 14.19
N ILE A 63 6.30 -9.71 13.17
CA ILE A 63 7.60 -9.19 12.72
C ILE A 63 8.00 -7.96 13.52
N THR A 64 7.04 -7.04 13.74
CA THR A 64 7.30 -5.75 14.40
C THR A 64 6.96 -5.77 15.89
N ASN A 65 6.25 -6.80 16.35
CA ASN A 65 5.67 -6.91 17.68
C ASN A 65 4.81 -5.69 18.09
N LYS A 66 4.12 -5.11 17.09
CA LYS A 66 3.19 -3.98 17.22
C LYS A 66 1.84 -4.38 16.66
N ASP A 67 0.81 -3.58 16.94
CA ASP A 67 -0.50 -3.76 16.32
C ASP A 67 -0.41 -3.65 14.79
N GLY A 68 -1.28 -4.41 14.10
CA GLY A 68 -1.42 -4.33 12.66
C GLY A 68 -1.69 -2.91 12.20
N TRP A 69 -1.22 -2.58 10.99
CA TRP A 69 -1.17 -1.21 10.49
C TRP A 69 -2.54 -0.53 10.33
N TRP A 70 -3.63 -1.30 10.30
CA TRP A 70 -4.99 -0.77 10.16
C TRP A 70 -5.94 -1.17 11.30
N SER A 71 -5.41 -1.43 12.48
CA SER A 71 -6.19 -1.85 13.66
C SER A 71 -7.26 -0.85 14.10
N TYR A 72 -7.21 0.40 13.65
CA TYR A 72 -8.30 1.37 13.85
C TYR A 72 -9.53 1.03 13.02
N ALA A 73 -9.35 0.55 11.79
CA ALA A 73 -10.42 0.27 10.84
C ALA A 73 -10.87 -1.20 10.83
N VAL A 74 -9.98 -2.15 11.09
CA VAL A 74 -10.22 -3.60 10.96
C VAL A 74 -10.15 -4.30 12.32
N GLY A 75 -11.15 -5.12 12.61
CA GLY A 75 -11.22 -5.91 13.85
C GLY A 75 -12.66 -6.10 14.31
N PRO A 76 -12.89 -6.80 15.43
CA PRO A 76 -14.21 -6.93 16.00
C PRO A 76 -14.83 -5.57 16.32
N ASP A 77 -16.06 -5.34 15.88
CA ASP A 77 -16.86 -4.12 16.05
C ASP A 77 -16.25 -2.84 15.42
N LYS A 78 -15.20 -2.99 14.59
CA LYS A 78 -14.58 -1.88 13.83
C LYS A 78 -15.35 -1.59 12.55
N SER A 79 -14.83 -0.63 11.75
CA SER A 79 -15.47 -0.25 10.46
C SER A 79 -15.52 -1.43 9.50
N ILE A 80 -14.46 -2.23 9.45
CA ILE A 80 -14.42 -3.54 8.77
C ILE A 80 -14.48 -4.60 9.88
N ASP A 81 -15.71 -4.95 10.26
CA ASP A 81 -16.00 -5.80 11.40
C ASP A 81 -15.72 -7.27 11.10
N THR A 82 -14.68 -7.82 11.72
CA THR A 82 -14.28 -9.23 11.53
C THR A 82 -15.26 -10.23 12.15
N ASN A 83 -16.26 -9.79 12.93
CA ASN A 83 -17.40 -10.64 13.33
C ASN A 83 -18.36 -10.91 12.15
N LYS A 84 -18.39 -10.02 11.15
CA LYS A 84 -19.27 -10.09 9.96
C LYS A 84 -18.52 -10.50 8.71
N TYR A 85 -17.32 -9.96 8.51
CA TYR A 85 -16.57 -10.06 7.27
C TYR A 85 -15.37 -10.99 7.40
N PHE A 86 -15.12 -11.74 6.34
CA PHE A 86 -13.86 -12.45 6.16
C PHE A 86 -12.87 -11.54 5.42
N VAL A 87 -11.87 -11.05 6.14
CA VAL A 87 -10.89 -10.11 5.61
C VAL A 87 -9.66 -10.87 5.15
N ILE A 88 -9.20 -10.58 3.94
CA ILE A 88 -7.97 -11.12 3.34
C ILE A 88 -7.04 -9.96 3.05
N CYS A 89 -5.78 -10.05 3.45
CA CYS A 89 -4.72 -9.16 3.00
C CYS A 89 -3.49 -9.96 2.62
N SER A 90 -2.89 -9.64 1.48
CA SER A 90 -1.63 -10.25 1.06
C SER A 90 -0.53 -9.22 0.98
N ASN A 91 0.72 -9.64 1.20
CA ASN A 91 1.87 -8.85 0.82
C ASN A 91 2.03 -8.88 -0.71
N VAL A 92 2.32 -7.73 -1.32
CA VAL A 92 2.48 -7.63 -2.78
C VAL A 92 3.71 -8.39 -3.27
N ILE A 93 3.69 -8.88 -4.50
CA ILE A 93 4.92 -9.31 -5.18
C ILE A 93 5.87 -8.11 -5.33
N GLY A 94 7.17 -8.34 -5.26
CA GLY A 94 8.16 -7.26 -5.17
C GLY A 94 8.37 -6.73 -3.74
N GLY A 95 7.51 -7.12 -2.79
CA GLY A 95 7.65 -6.84 -1.37
C GLY A 95 8.72 -7.68 -0.69
N CYS A 96 8.89 -7.47 0.63
CA CYS A 96 9.93 -8.12 1.42
C CYS A 96 9.40 -8.93 2.62
N LEU A 97 8.07 -9.10 2.73
CA LEU A 97 7.44 -9.73 3.88
C LEU A 97 6.76 -11.07 3.53
N GLY A 98 7.48 -11.90 2.76
CA GLY A 98 7.13 -13.29 2.47
C GLY A 98 6.56 -13.54 1.07
N SER A 99 6.06 -12.53 0.36
CA SER A 99 5.71 -12.66 -1.06
C SER A 99 6.95 -12.59 -1.94
N PHE A 100 6.86 -13.18 -3.14
CA PHE A 100 7.96 -13.20 -4.10
C PHE A 100 8.49 -11.80 -4.41
N GLY A 101 9.78 -11.60 -4.18
CA GLY A 101 10.41 -10.28 -4.31
C GLY A 101 11.92 -10.36 -4.49
N PRO A 102 12.62 -9.22 -4.54
CA PRO A 102 14.05 -9.13 -4.83
C PRO A 102 14.98 -9.92 -3.88
N SER A 103 14.53 -10.17 -2.66
CA SER A 103 15.27 -10.95 -1.66
C SER A 103 15.20 -12.48 -1.88
N HIS A 104 14.33 -12.95 -2.76
CA HIS A 104 14.23 -14.37 -3.10
C HIS A 104 15.42 -14.83 -3.98
N LYS A 105 15.68 -16.12 -3.95
CA LYS A 105 16.68 -16.74 -4.85
C LYS A 105 16.07 -16.97 -6.23
N ASP A 106 16.82 -16.63 -7.25
CA ASP A 106 16.54 -17.02 -8.62
C ASP A 106 16.69 -18.54 -8.75
N PRO A 107 15.67 -19.28 -9.17
CA PRO A 107 15.72 -20.73 -9.30
C PRO A 107 16.79 -21.21 -10.29
N ASN A 108 17.17 -20.39 -11.28
CA ASN A 108 18.16 -20.75 -12.30
C ASN A 108 19.60 -20.57 -11.80
N THR A 109 19.87 -19.52 -11.03
CA THR A 109 21.23 -19.16 -10.59
C THR A 109 21.51 -19.50 -9.14
N GLN A 110 20.46 -19.77 -8.32
CA GLN A 110 20.52 -19.98 -6.88
C GLN A 110 21.05 -18.78 -6.09
N LYS A 111 21.24 -17.64 -6.75
CA LYS A 111 21.62 -16.36 -6.13
C LYS A 111 20.38 -15.53 -5.83
N VAL A 112 20.46 -14.63 -4.84
CA VAL A 112 19.42 -13.64 -4.58
C VAL A 112 19.24 -12.78 -5.82
N PHE A 113 17.99 -12.50 -6.18
CA PHE A 113 17.70 -11.70 -7.37
C PHE A 113 18.32 -10.30 -7.30
N GLY A 114 18.19 -9.61 -6.17
CA GLY A 114 18.60 -8.22 -6.07
C GLY A 114 17.95 -7.37 -7.17
N THR A 115 18.76 -6.60 -7.89
CA THR A 115 18.29 -5.79 -9.05
C THR A 115 18.05 -6.61 -10.34
N ASN A 116 18.30 -7.91 -10.34
CA ASN A 116 17.92 -8.80 -11.43
C ASN A 116 16.47 -9.30 -11.34
N PHE A 117 15.78 -9.00 -10.26
CA PHE A 117 14.35 -9.28 -10.13
C PHE A 117 13.58 -8.63 -11.29
N PRO A 118 12.55 -9.27 -11.86
CA PRO A 118 11.78 -8.65 -12.94
C PRO A 118 11.10 -7.37 -12.45
N VAL A 119 11.11 -6.34 -13.30
CA VAL A 119 10.32 -5.13 -13.03
C VAL A 119 8.85 -5.51 -13.04
N ILE A 120 8.15 -5.06 -12.00
CA ILE A 120 6.73 -5.30 -11.77
C ILE A 120 5.94 -4.01 -11.83
N THR A 121 4.64 -4.13 -11.99
CA THR A 121 3.66 -3.04 -12.01
C THR A 121 2.54 -3.27 -11.00
N ILE A 122 1.70 -2.26 -10.78
CA ILE A 122 0.46 -2.43 -9.98
C ILE A 122 -0.45 -3.48 -10.64
N ASN A 123 -0.49 -3.55 -11.98
CA ASN A 123 -1.22 -4.57 -12.72
C ASN A 123 -0.72 -5.99 -12.38
N ASP A 124 0.59 -6.19 -12.33
CA ASP A 124 1.18 -7.49 -11.95
C ASP A 124 0.83 -7.88 -10.51
N MET A 125 0.85 -6.90 -9.58
CA MET A 125 0.49 -7.12 -8.18
C MET A 125 -0.94 -7.64 -8.04
N VAL A 126 -1.91 -6.99 -8.67
CA VAL A 126 -3.32 -7.40 -8.55
C VAL A 126 -3.61 -8.72 -9.27
N ASN A 127 -2.94 -8.99 -10.39
CA ASN A 127 -3.05 -10.28 -11.08
C ASN A 127 -2.48 -11.42 -10.21
N ALA A 128 -1.39 -11.20 -9.50
CA ALA A 128 -0.85 -12.15 -8.54
C ALA A 128 -1.85 -12.42 -7.39
N GLN A 129 -2.39 -11.36 -6.80
CA GLN A 129 -3.31 -11.44 -5.65
C GLN A 129 -4.65 -12.09 -5.99
N ASN A 130 -5.12 -11.97 -7.24
CA ASN A 130 -6.37 -12.63 -7.66
C ASN A 130 -6.31 -14.17 -7.48
N ASN A 131 -5.11 -14.77 -7.51
CA ASN A 131 -4.97 -16.21 -7.27
C ASN A 131 -5.34 -16.63 -5.83
N LEU A 132 -5.35 -15.71 -4.86
CA LEU A 132 -5.86 -16.00 -3.51
C LEU A 132 -7.36 -16.25 -3.52
N LEU A 133 -8.11 -15.56 -4.35
CA LEU A 133 -9.56 -15.77 -4.46
C LEU A 133 -9.87 -17.19 -4.96
N ASP A 134 -9.11 -17.66 -5.94
CA ASP A 134 -9.22 -19.02 -6.45
C ASP A 134 -8.90 -20.06 -5.34
N HIS A 135 -7.87 -19.80 -4.52
CA HIS A 135 -7.50 -20.65 -3.38
C HIS A 135 -8.64 -20.78 -2.35
N PHE A 136 -9.33 -19.67 -2.04
CA PHE A 136 -10.47 -19.67 -1.11
C PHE A 136 -11.77 -20.10 -1.79
N GLY A 137 -11.79 -20.26 -3.11
CA GLY A 137 -12.99 -20.54 -3.90
C GLY A 137 -14.00 -19.40 -3.83
N ILE A 138 -13.51 -18.14 -3.83
CA ILE A 138 -14.33 -16.93 -3.82
C ILE A 138 -14.50 -16.46 -5.25
N GLU A 139 -15.73 -16.54 -5.76
CA GLU A 139 -16.06 -16.06 -7.11
C GLU A 139 -16.20 -14.55 -7.17
N GLN A 140 -16.84 -13.96 -6.14
CA GLN A 140 -17.06 -12.52 -6.03
C GLN A 140 -16.85 -12.06 -4.58
N LEU A 141 -16.03 -11.05 -4.40
CA LEU A 141 -15.82 -10.36 -3.12
C LEU A 141 -17.03 -9.48 -2.79
N PHE A 142 -17.34 -9.36 -1.51
CA PHE A 142 -18.22 -8.29 -1.05
C PHE A 142 -17.60 -6.93 -1.29
N SER A 143 -16.32 -6.77 -0.93
CA SER A 143 -15.63 -5.49 -1.10
C SER A 143 -14.15 -5.67 -1.46
N VAL A 144 -13.62 -4.70 -2.19
CA VAL A 144 -12.18 -4.42 -2.30
C VAL A 144 -11.90 -3.04 -1.73
N VAL A 145 -10.88 -2.93 -0.88
CA VAL A 145 -10.58 -1.69 -0.17
C VAL A 145 -9.08 -1.50 -0.02
N GLY A 146 -8.61 -0.26 -0.13
CA GLY A 146 -7.21 0.08 0.10
C GLY A 146 -6.95 1.57 0.03
N GLY A 147 -5.94 2.02 0.78
CA GLY A 147 -5.50 3.41 0.80
C GLY A 147 -4.16 3.59 0.07
N SER A 148 -3.93 4.77 -0.51
CA SER A 148 -2.65 5.09 -1.17
C SER A 148 -2.36 4.14 -2.34
N MET A 149 -1.20 3.50 -2.37
CA MET A 149 -0.90 2.42 -3.31
C MET A 149 -1.94 1.30 -3.26
N GLY A 150 -2.54 1.04 -2.09
CA GLY A 150 -3.65 0.10 -1.97
C GLY A 150 -4.88 0.56 -2.76
N GLY A 151 -5.15 1.86 -2.80
CA GLY A 151 -6.21 2.44 -3.64
C GLY A 151 -5.93 2.31 -5.15
N MET A 152 -4.66 2.46 -5.58
CA MET A 152 -4.27 2.17 -6.96
C MET A 152 -4.53 0.70 -7.32
N GLN A 153 -4.19 -0.22 -6.40
CA GLN A 153 -4.47 -1.64 -6.58
C GLN A 153 -5.97 -1.92 -6.65
N VAL A 154 -6.80 -1.25 -5.83
CA VAL A 154 -8.27 -1.33 -5.89
C VAL A 154 -8.80 -0.95 -7.27
N LEU A 155 -8.33 0.20 -7.81
CA LEU A 155 -8.74 0.67 -9.13
C LEU A 155 -8.29 -0.28 -10.24
N GLN A 156 -7.04 -0.74 -10.20
CA GLN A 156 -6.52 -1.70 -11.17
C GLN A 156 -7.23 -3.04 -11.07
N PHE A 157 -7.52 -3.52 -9.85
CA PHE A 157 -8.21 -4.80 -9.64
C PHE A 157 -9.59 -4.81 -10.28
N ILE A 158 -10.40 -3.77 -10.04
CA ILE A 158 -11.74 -3.72 -10.61
C ILE A 158 -11.73 -3.49 -12.13
N SER A 159 -10.72 -2.82 -12.65
CA SER A 159 -10.50 -2.68 -14.09
C SER A 159 -10.17 -4.03 -14.75
N ASN A 160 -9.31 -4.85 -14.13
CA ASN A 160 -8.95 -6.18 -14.64
C ASN A 160 -10.06 -7.22 -14.45
N PHE A 161 -10.81 -7.10 -13.36
CA PHE A 161 -11.80 -8.09 -12.92
C PHE A 161 -13.14 -7.43 -12.58
N PRO A 162 -13.86 -6.88 -13.58
CA PRO A 162 -15.01 -5.99 -13.37
C PRO A 162 -16.17 -6.61 -12.59
N ASN A 163 -16.26 -7.94 -12.53
CA ASN A 163 -17.32 -8.67 -11.84
C ASN A 163 -16.85 -9.31 -10.52
N LYS A 164 -15.60 -9.11 -10.12
CA LYS A 164 -15.01 -9.78 -8.94
C LYS A 164 -15.30 -9.09 -7.60
N ALA A 165 -15.92 -7.92 -7.58
CA ALA A 165 -16.32 -7.24 -6.34
C ALA A 165 -17.66 -6.54 -6.49
N LYS A 166 -18.46 -6.54 -5.41
CA LYS A 166 -19.75 -5.81 -5.33
C LYS A 166 -19.53 -4.35 -4.95
N THR A 167 -18.55 -4.07 -4.09
CA THR A 167 -18.20 -2.71 -3.66
C THR A 167 -16.70 -2.45 -3.82
N VAL A 168 -16.35 -1.20 -4.12
CA VAL A 168 -14.99 -0.76 -4.48
C VAL A 168 -14.66 0.52 -3.73
N ILE A 169 -13.67 0.47 -2.84
CA ILE A 169 -13.38 1.56 -1.89
C ILE A 169 -11.90 1.97 -2.01
N PRO A 170 -11.53 2.79 -3.01
CA PRO A 170 -10.22 3.42 -3.05
C PRO A 170 -10.20 4.64 -2.12
N ILE A 171 -9.14 4.78 -1.32
CA ILE A 171 -9.00 5.80 -0.28
C ILE A 171 -7.70 6.56 -0.51
N ALA A 172 -7.75 7.90 -0.49
CA ALA A 172 -6.56 8.75 -0.57
C ALA A 172 -5.59 8.28 -1.66
N CYS A 173 -6.04 8.15 -2.89
CA CYS A 173 -5.26 7.60 -4.00
C CYS A 173 -5.42 8.42 -5.28
N THR A 174 -4.76 7.97 -6.33
CA THR A 174 -4.80 8.57 -7.67
C THR A 174 -5.00 7.50 -8.73
N SER A 175 -5.42 7.90 -9.93
CA SER A 175 -5.46 7.04 -11.13
C SER A 175 -4.14 7.02 -11.91
N ASN A 176 -3.21 7.93 -11.61
CA ASN A 176 -1.87 8.02 -12.19
C ASN A 176 -0.93 8.82 -11.28
N HIS A 177 0.35 8.46 -11.24
CA HIS A 177 1.33 9.25 -10.49
C HIS A 177 1.63 10.58 -11.15
N SER A 178 1.58 11.65 -10.35
CA SER A 178 1.99 13.00 -10.76
C SER A 178 3.52 13.11 -10.86
N ALA A 179 4.00 14.16 -11.54
CA ALA A 179 5.43 14.48 -11.57
C ALA A 179 6.01 14.68 -10.15
N GLN A 180 5.22 15.25 -9.22
CA GLN A 180 5.62 15.42 -7.83
C GLN A 180 5.83 14.09 -7.13
N ASN A 181 4.90 13.13 -7.29
CA ASN A 181 5.02 11.80 -6.71
C ASN A 181 6.25 11.06 -7.25
N ILE A 182 6.45 11.09 -8.58
CA ILE A 182 7.62 10.50 -9.24
C ILE A 182 8.92 11.13 -8.73
N ALA A 183 8.97 12.46 -8.53
CA ALA A 183 10.14 13.16 -8.03
C ALA A 183 10.50 12.74 -6.59
N PHE A 184 9.53 12.60 -5.69
CA PHE A 184 9.78 12.11 -4.33
C PHE A 184 10.24 10.65 -4.30
N ASN A 185 9.66 9.80 -5.14
CA ASN A 185 10.10 8.42 -5.28
C ASN A 185 11.53 8.35 -5.82
N GLU A 186 11.87 9.18 -6.82
CA GLU A 186 13.22 9.23 -7.38
C GLU A 186 14.24 9.71 -6.34
N LEU A 187 13.90 10.72 -5.53
CA LEU A 187 14.75 11.14 -4.42
C LEU A 187 15.08 9.97 -3.48
N GLY A 188 14.08 9.17 -3.11
CA GLY A 188 14.28 8.01 -2.27
C GLY A 188 15.15 6.94 -2.94
N ARG A 189 14.94 6.67 -4.23
CA ARG A 189 15.76 5.71 -4.99
C ARG A 189 17.21 6.18 -5.11
N GLN A 190 17.44 7.45 -5.38
CA GLN A 190 18.79 8.02 -5.45
C GLN A 190 19.49 8.01 -4.10
N ALA A 191 18.79 8.23 -2.99
CA ALA A 191 19.35 8.10 -1.66
C ALA A 191 19.86 6.68 -1.39
N ILE A 192 19.09 5.65 -1.80
CA ILE A 192 19.52 4.24 -1.69
C ILE A 192 20.70 3.95 -2.61
N ALA A 193 20.66 4.41 -3.86
CA ALA A 193 21.72 4.17 -4.84
C ALA A 193 23.05 4.84 -4.46
N ALA A 194 23.01 5.98 -3.76
CA ALA A 194 24.17 6.68 -3.26
C ALA A 194 24.80 6.04 -2.00
N ASP A 195 24.12 5.10 -1.34
CA ASP A 195 24.67 4.39 -0.20
C ASP A 195 25.72 3.36 -0.67
N SER A 196 26.95 3.51 -0.21
CA SER A 196 28.06 2.59 -0.58
C SER A 196 27.79 1.13 -0.25
N ASN A 197 26.92 0.87 0.73
CA ASN A 197 26.54 -0.49 1.13
C ASN A 197 25.46 -1.11 0.25
N TRP A 198 24.89 -0.38 -0.71
CA TRP A 198 23.89 -0.91 -1.63
C TRP A 198 24.49 -1.86 -2.69
N HIS A 199 25.73 -1.64 -3.11
CA HIS A 199 26.45 -2.50 -4.06
C HIS A 199 25.64 -2.83 -5.33
N GLU A 200 25.03 -1.81 -5.95
CA GLU A 200 24.18 -1.99 -7.13
C GLU A 200 23.05 -3.02 -6.93
N GLY A 201 22.54 -3.11 -5.70
CA GLY A 201 21.48 -4.05 -5.29
C GLY A 201 21.98 -5.45 -4.88
N ASN A 202 23.28 -5.67 -4.83
CA ASN A 202 23.89 -6.98 -4.47
C ASN A 202 24.39 -7.03 -3.02
N TYR A 203 23.86 -6.19 -2.13
CA TYR A 203 24.31 -6.06 -0.73
C TYR A 203 24.17 -7.35 0.07
N ASN A 204 23.18 -8.21 -0.22
CA ASN A 204 23.03 -9.50 0.45
C ASN A 204 24.25 -10.43 0.25
N SER A 205 24.91 -10.33 -0.91
CA SER A 205 26.13 -11.11 -1.20
C SER A 205 27.37 -10.56 -0.53
N LYS A 206 27.30 -9.35 0.03
CA LYS A 206 28.38 -8.63 0.70
C LYS A 206 28.19 -8.55 2.21
N ASP A 207 27.12 -9.16 2.73
CA ASP A 207 26.75 -9.10 4.15
C ASP A 207 26.65 -7.64 4.67
N THR A 208 26.08 -6.78 3.84
CA THR A 208 25.84 -5.35 4.14
C THR A 208 24.38 -5.02 3.98
N VAL A 209 23.96 -3.84 4.45
CA VAL A 209 22.62 -3.29 4.23
C VAL A 209 22.75 -1.79 4.00
N PRO A 210 22.09 -1.21 2.97
CA PRO A 210 22.16 0.22 2.67
C PRO A 210 21.24 1.02 3.61
N ASN A 211 21.50 0.93 4.90
CA ASN A 211 20.67 1.50 5.96
C ASN A 211 20.59 3.03 5.88
N LYS A 212 21.67 3.71 5.51
CA LYS A 212 21.68 5.17 5.42
C LYS A 212 20.80 5.68 4.28
N GLY A 213 20.94 5.07 3.10
CA GLY A 213 20.13 5.41 1.95
C GLY A 213 18.64 5.12 2.16
N LEU A 214 18.33 3.93 2.67
CA LEU A 214 16.95 3.53 2.96
C LEU A 214 16.32 4.40 4.05
N ALA A 215 17.08 4.78 5.09
CA ALA A 215 16.61 5.70 6.12
C ALA A 215 16.27 7.09 5.55
N VAL A 216 17.12 7.65 4.68
CA VAL A 216 16.86 8.94 4.01
C VAL A 216 15.64 8.86 3.10
N ALA A 217 15.48 7.76 2.34
CA ALA A 217 14.28 7.52 1.54
C ALA A 217 13.01 7.53 2.40
N ARG A 218 13.05 6.90 3.60
CA ARG A 218 11.94 6.91 4.55
C ARG A 218 11.67 8.29 5.13
N MET A 219 12.71 9.07 5.43
CA MET A 219 12.56 10.45 5.92
C MET A 219 11.83 11.33 4.88
N ALA A 220 12.24 11.25 3.60
CA ALA A 220 11.57 11.96 2.51
C ALA A 220 10.10 11.56 2.39
N ALA A 221 9.79 10.27 2.44
CA ALA A 221 8.43 9.77 2.40
C ALA A 221 7.59 10.29 3.59
N HIS A 222 8.14 10.30 4.81
CA HIS A 222 7.42 10.83 5.98
C HIS A 222 7.04 12.31 5.86
N ILE A 223 7.84 13.12 5.17
CA ILE A 223 7.50 14.52 4.91
C ILE A 223 6.23 14.59 4.06
N THR A 224 6.07 13.69 3.09
CA THR A 224 4.89 13.69 2.21
C THR A 224 3.63 13.13 2.87
N TYR A 225 3.77 12.33 3.93
CA TYR A 225 2.63 11.70 4.62
C TYR A 225 1.94 12.63 5.60
N LEU A 226 2.64 13.62 6.13
CA LEU A 226 2.11 14.55 7.13
C LEU A 226 1.69 15.88 6.50
N SER A 227 0.63 16.48 7.02
CA SER A 227 0.25 17.82 6.58
C SER A 227 1.18 18.89 7.14
N LYS A 228 1.26 20.05 6.45
CA LYS A 228 1.97 21.22 6.97
C LYS A 228 1.44 21.63 8.35
N LYS A 229 0.11 21.60 8.54
CA LYS A 229 -0.54 21.94 9.80
C LYS A 229 -0.14 20.92 10.89
N GLY A 230 -0.25 19.63 10.63
CA GLY A 230 0.12 18.57 11.58
C GLY A 230 1.59 18.63 11.98
N LEU A 231 2.51 18.87 11.03
CA LEU A 231 3.92 19.09 11.33
C LEU A 231 4.13 20.32 12.23
N GLN A 232 3.45 21.45 11.92
CA GLN A 232 3.57 22.67 12.69
C GLN A 232 3.02 22.54 14.11
N GLU A 233 1.89 21.89 14.30
CA GLU A 233 1.27 21.68 15.60
C GLU A 233 2.08 20.73 16.48
N LYS A 234 2.57 19.65 15.88
CA LYS A 234 3.33 18.62 16.60
C LYS A 234 4.72 19.11 17.01
N PHE A 235 5.44 19.69 16.07
CA PHE A 235 6.86 20.01 16.24
C PHE A 235 7.13 21.53 16.29
N GLY A 236 6.52 22.31 15.40
CA GLY A 236 6.81 23.73 15.25
C GLY A 236 8.32 23.97 15.09
N ARG A 237 8.86 24.84 15.94
CA ARG A 237 10.30 25.10 16.10
C ARG A 237 10.83 24.61 17.46
N LYS A 238 10.17 23.60 18.05
CA LYS A 238 10.57 23.05 19.34
C LYS A 238 11.96 22.45 19.26
N LEU A 239 12.82 22.88 20.16
CA LEU A 239 14.15 22.31 20.34
C LEU A 239 14.05 20.97 21.09
N GLN A 240 15.13 20.20 21.05
CA GLN A 240 15.30 19.05 21.94
C GLN A 240 15.23 19.53 23.41
N GLU A 241 15.51 18.68 24.37
CA GLU A 241 15.47 18.99 25.81
C GLU A 241 16.49 20.10 26.21
N ARG A 242 16.28 21.32 25.69
CA ARG A 242 17.13 22.50 25.90
C ARG A 242 16.44 23.79 25.45
N GLU A 243 16.98 24.93 25.86
CA GLU A 243 16.46 26.26 25.54
C GLU A 243 17.19 26.91 24.35
N ASP A 244 18.48 26.61 24.14
CA ASP A 244 19.33 27.24 23.15
C ASP A 244 19.77 26.31 22.00
N LEU A 245 20.10 26.89 20.86
CA LEU A 245 20.71 26.20 19.71
C LEU A 245 22.14 25.77 20.03
N LYS A 246 22.54 24.56 19.60
CA LYS A 246 23.91 24.06 19.74
C LYS A 246 24.89 24.66 18.75
N PHE A 247 24.42 25.22 17.63
CA PHE A 247 25.24 25.62 16.49
C PHE A 247 26.16 24.48 15.97
N SER A 248 25.59 23.26 15.89
CA SER A 248 26.27 22.05 15.41
C SER A 248 25.44 21.35 14.34
N PHE A 249 25.97 20.26 13.76
CA PHE A 249 25.23 19.41 12.81
C PHE A 249 24.42 18.30 13.51
N ASP A 250 24.37 18.27 14.83
CA ASP A 250 23.45 17.41 15.58
C ASP A 250 22.01 17.93 15.46
N ALA A 251 21.04 17.07 15.82
CA ALA A 251 19.64 17.48 15.81
C ALA A 251 19.39 18.57 16.86
N ASP A 252 19.02 19.76 16.42
CA ASP A 252 18.56 20.84 17.26
C ASP A 252 17.06 20.81 17.47
N PHE A 253 16.30 20.57 16.40
CA PHE A 253 14.84 20.57 16.43
C PHE A 253 14.27 19.16 16.63
N GLN A 254 13.11 19.08 17.28
CA GLN A 254 12.43 17.80 17.51
C GLN A 254 12.04 17.10 16.20
N ILE A 255 11.70 17.84 15.15
CA ILE A 255 11.39 17.28 13.84
C ILE A 255 12.58 16.52 13.22
N GLU A 256 13.81 16.99 13.44
CA GLU A 256 15.01 16.31 12.93
C GLU A 256 15.18 14.93 13.60
N SER A 257 15.04 14.87 14.92
CA SER A 257 15.10 13.61 15.67
C SER A 257 13.95 12.66 15.29
N TYR A 258 12.75 13.21 15.08
CA TYR A 258 11.61 12.43 14.61
C TYR A 258 11.90 11.77 13.26
N LEU A 259 12.37 12.51 12.28
CA LEU A 259 12.69 11.97 10.96
C LEU A 259 13.82 10.94 11.03
N ARG A 260 14.88 11.20 11.78
CA ARG A 260 15.97 10.24 12.00
C ARG A 260 15.45 8.95 12.66
N TYR A 261 14.58 9.05 13.66
CA TYR A 261 13.95 7.89 14.29
C TYR A 261 13.09 7.09 13.30
N GLN A 262 12.25 7.76 12.49
CA GLN A 262 11.43 7.10 11.47
C GLN A 262 12.29 6.38 10.43
N GLY A 263 13.40 6.96 10.04
CA GLY A 263 14.37 6.30 9.16
C GLY A 263 15.00 5.07 9.82
N SER A 264 15.47 5.19 11.06
CA SER A 264 16.16 4.11 11.76
C SER A 264 15.28 2.87 12.01
N VAL A 265 14.02 3.07 12.43
CA VAL A 265 13.09 1.93 12.65
C VAL A 265 12.61 1.28 11.36
N PHE A 266 12.68 2.01 10.24
CA PHE A 266 12.24 1.48 8.95
C PHE A 266 13.23 0.46 8.38
N VAL A 267 14.53 0.69 8.52
CA VAL A 267 15.58 -0.19 7.98
C VAL A 267 15.57 -1.58 8.61
N ASP A 268 15.00 -1.71 9.81
CA ASP A 268 14.91 -3.00 10.50
C ASP A 268 13.83 -3.92 9.92
N ARG A 269 12.88 -3.37 9.16
CA ARG A 269 11.70 -4.12 8.66
C ARG A 269 11.48 -4.08 7.15
N PHE A 270 12.24 -3.28 6.41
CA PHE A 270 11.99 -3.12 4.98
C PHE A 270 13.27 -3.32 4.16
N ASP A 271 13.12 -3.91 2.99
CA ASP A 271 14.22 -4.19 2.07
C ASP A 271 14.41 -3.05 1.06
N ALA A 272 15.66 -2.62 0.85
CA ALA A 272 15.97 -1.50 -0.01
C ALA A 272 15.63 -1.78 -1.48
N ASN A 273 15.91 -2.98 -1.99
CA ASN A 273 15.55 -3.31 -3.36
C ASN A 273 14.02 -3.37 -3.52
N SER A 274 13.30 -3.93 -2.55
CA SER A 274 11.83 -3.90 -2.57
C SER A 274 11.28 -2.48 -2.62
N TYR A 275 11.89 -1.54 -1.89
CA TYR A 275 11.52 -0.12 -1.99
C TYR A 275 11.70 0.44 -3.41
N LEU A 276 12.81 0.09 -4.08
CA LEU A 276 13.07 0.51 -5.46
C LEU A 276 11.99 -0.04 -6.42
N TYR A 277 11.69 -1.34 -6.32
CA TYR A 277 10.73 -2.00 -7.20
C TYR A 277 9.30 -1.50 -7.00
N ILE A 278 8.85 -1.38 -5.75
CA ILE A 278 7.48 -0.94 -5.46
C ILE A 278 7.28 0.53 -5.84
N THR A 279 8.24 1.42 -5.53
CA THR A 279 8.13 2.82 -5.95
C THR A 279 8.17 2.96 -7.47
N ARG A 280 8.93 2.12 -8.17
CA ARG A 280 8.89 2.09 -9.64
C ARG A 280 7.55 1.58 -10.18
N ALA A 281 6.95 0.58 -9.56
CA ALA A 281 5.62 0.09 -9.92
C ALA A 281 4.55 1.19 -9.77
N MET A 282 4.64 2.00 -8.71
CA MET A 282 3.77 3.16 -8.50
C MET A 282 3.99 4.23 -9.57
N ASP A 283 5.24 4.54 -9.94
CA ASP A 283 5.54 5.53 -10.97
C ASP A 283 5.02 5.11 -12.36
N TYR A 284 4.96 3.81 -12.64
CA TYR A 284 4.42 3.28 -13.89
C TYR A 284 2.90 3.21 -13.91
N PHE A 285 2.26 3.41 -12.76
CA PHE A 285 0.81 3.38 -12.69
C PHE A 285 0.18 4.59 -13.37
N ASP A 286 -0.54 4.32 -14.45
CA ASP A 286 -1.36 5.27 -15.20
C ASP A 286 -2.52 4.50 -15.82
N LEU A 287 -3.63 4.44 -15.09
CA LEU A 287 -4.79 3.67 -15.48
C LEU A 287 -5.46 4.26 -16.73
N GLY A 288 -5.51 5.60 -16.84
CA GLY A 288 -6.06 6.24 -18.02
C GLY A 288 -5.29 5.90 -19.30
N LYS A 289 -3.95 5.86 -19.23
CA LYS A 289 -3.09 5.50 -20.35
C LYS A 289 -3.34 4.07 -20.87
N GLN A 290 -3.67 3.13 -19.97
CA GLN A 290 -4.02 1.76 -20.36
C GLN A 290 -5.27 1.71 -21.26
N PHE A 291 -6.10 2.77 -21.22
CA PHE A 291 -7.32 2.93 -21.99
C PHE A 291 -7.26 4.15 -22.93
N ASN A 292 -6.14 4.33 -23.62
CA ASN A 292 -5.92 5.38 -24.61
C ASN A 292 -6.17 6.82 -24.11
N GLY A 293 -5.94 7.06 -22.82
CA GLY A 293 -6.14 8.34 -22.14
C GLY A 293 -7.55 8.57 -21.59
N ASN A 294 -8.46 7.61 -21.74
CA ASN A 294 -9.82 7.70 -21.22
C ASN A 294 -10.01 6.85 -19.96
N LEU A 295 -9.90 7.46 -18.78
CA LEU A 295 -10.05 6.77 -17.50
C LEU A 295 -11.44 6.11 -17.33
N SER A 296 -12.49 6.67 -17.92
CA SER A 296 -13.85 6.12 -17.82
C SER A 296 -13.94 4.71 -18.42
N ASP A 297 -13.17 4.43 -19.47
CA ASP A 297 -13.17 3.12 -20.13
C ASP A 297 -12.60 2.01 -19.23
N ALA A 298 -11.79 2.35 -18.23
CA ALA A 298 -11.28 1.39 -17.25
C ALA A 298 -12.40 0.75 -16.40
N PHE A 299 -13.55 1.41 -16.31
CA PHE A 299 -14.62 1.01 -15.39
C PHE A 299 -15.95 0.66 -16.08
N LYS A 300 -16.02 0.76 -17.42
CA LYS A 300 -17.29 0.61 -18.14
C LYS A 300 -17.96 -0.77 -18.02
N GLU A 301 -17.20 -1.82 -17.76
CA GLU A 301 -17.69 -3.20 -17.66
C GLU A 301 -18.14 -3.58 -16.24
N THR A 302 -17.79 -2.77 -15.23
CA THR A 302 -18.16 -3.09 -13.83
C THR A 302 -19.53 -2.56 -13.47
N LYS A 303 -20.23 -3.34 -12.62
CA LYS A 303 -21.48 -2.94 -11.97
C LYS A 303 -21.30 -2.72 -10.46
N ALA A 304 -20.06 -2.69 -10.02
CA ALA A 304 -19.75 -2.49 -8.61
C ALA A 304 -20.16 -1.08 -8.15
N LYS A 305 -20.51 -0.97 -6.89
CA LYS A 305 -20.76 0.29 -6.21
C LYS A 305 -19.47 0.87 -5.68
N PHE A 306 -19.17 2.11 -6.04
CA PHE A 306 -17.94 2.80 -5.63
C PHE A 306 -18.17 3.71 -4.43
N PHE A 307 -17.16 3.78 -3.56
CA PHE A 307 -17.09 4.79 -2.50
C PHE A 307 -15.68 5.35 -2.42
N ILE A 308 -15.51 6.56 -2.93
CA ILE A 308 -14.22 7.26 -3.01
C ILE A 308 -14.06 8.14 -1.77
N ILE A 309 -12.93 8.04 -1.09
CA ILE A 309 -12.65 8.81 0.13
C ILE A 309 -11.34 9.58 -0.03
N SER A 310 -11.38 10.89 0.25
CA SER A 310 -10.19 11.76 0.29
C SER A 310 -10.13 12.53 1.60
N PHE A 311 -8.99 13.20 1.86
CA PHE A 311 -8.77 13.99 3.07
C PHE A 311 -8.31 15.40 2.71
N THR A 312 -8.85 16.40 3.39
CA THR A 312 -8.65 17.83 3.07
C THR A 312 -7.19 18.27 3.12
N SER A 313 -6.37 17.66 3.97
CA SER A 313 -4.96 18.03 4.16
C SER A 313 -3.96 17.10 3.46
N ASP A 314 -4.46 16.12 2.70
CA ASP A 314 -3.60 15.25 1.89
C ASP A 314 -3.04 16.02 0.69
N TRP A 315 -1.72 16.22 0.68
CA TRP A 315 -1.03 16.90 -0.41
C TRP A 315 -0.19 15.95 -1.27
N LEU A 316 -0.09 14.67 -0.84
CA LEU A 316 0.53 13.61 -1.63
C LEU A 316 -0.42 13.13 -2.74
N TYR A 317 -1.69 12.89 -2.38
CA TYR A 317 -2.79 12.63 -3.31
C TYR A 317 -3.96 13.58 -3.01
N PRO A 318 -3.88 14.82 -3.52
CA PRO A 318 -4.89 15.84 -3.27
C PRO A 318 -6.29 15.38 -3.67
N THR A 319 -7.30 15.91 -2.99
CA THR A 319 -8.71 15.62 -3.27
C THR A 319 -9.07 15.75 -4.75
N GLN A 320 -8.41 16.62 -5.50
CA GLN A 320 -8.67 16.77 -6.94
C GLN A 320 -8.41 15.47 -7.71
N GLU A 321 -7.36 14.73 -7.38
CA GLU A 321 -7.06 13.45 -8.04
C GLU A 321 -8.14 12.39 -7.77
N ASN A 322 -8.72 12.39 -6.56
CA ASN A 322 -9.86 11.55 -6.22
C ASN A 322 -11.14 12.00 -6.96
N LYS A 323 -11.35 13.32 -7.11
CA LYS A 323 -12.47 13.86 -7.90
C LYS A 323 -12.38 13.50 -9.37
N ASP A 324 -11.18 13.40 -9.94
CA ASP A 324 -11.00 12.98 -11.33
C ASP A 324 -11.47 11.52 -11.54
N ILE A 325 -11.26 10.64 -10.55
CA ILE A 325 -11.81 9.29 -10.56
C ILE A 325 -13.35 9.33 -10.49
N VAL A 326 -13.91 10.16 -9.62
CA VAL A 326 -15.38 10.34 -9.50
C VAL A 326 -15.98 10.84 -10.81
N ILE A 327 -15.35 11.80 -11.48
CA ILE A 327 -15.78 12.32 -12.79
C ILE A 327 -15.80 11.20 -13.83
N ALA A 328 -14.74 10.37 -13.88
CA ALA A 328 -14.65 9.25 -14.80
C ALA A 328 -15.76 8.21 -14.56
N LEU A 329 -16.08 7.92 -13.29
CA LEU A 329 -17.16 7.01 -12.91
C LEU A 329 -18.55 7.58 -13.24
N ASN A 330 -18.79 8.88 -12.97
CA ASN A 330 -20.03 9.55 -13.32
C ASN A 330 -20.25 9.58 -14.83
N ALA A 331 -19.20 9.72 -15.64
CA ALA A 331 -19.29 9.76 -17.10
C ALA A 331 -19.86 8.48 -17.71
N ILE A 332 -19.73 7.35 -17.02
CA ILE A 332 -20.31 6.05 -17.43
C ILE A 332 -21.59 5.69 -16.66
N GLY A 333 -22.08 6.57 -15.79
CA GLY A 333 -23.28 6.31 -14.98
C GLY A 333 -23.08 5.25 -13.89
N ALA A 334 -21.84 5.08 -13.38
CA ALA A 334 -21.57 4.16 -12.27
C ALA A 334 -22.22 4.61 -10.96
N ASP A 335 -22.60 3.68 -10.09
CA ASP A 335 -23.03 3.99 -8.73
C ASP A 335 -21.82 4.41 -7.90
N VAL A 336 -21.63 5.71 -7.71
CA VAL A 336 -20.48 6.28 -7.00
C VAL A 336 -20.89 7.25 -5.91
N GLY A 337 -20.43 6.97 -4.68
CA GLY A 337 -20.41 7.90 -3.56
C GLY A 337 -19.02 8.52 -3.41
N PHE A 338 -18.95 9.76 -2.99
CA PHE A 338 -17.71 10.48 -2.69
C PHE A 338 -17.82 11.24 -1.38
N VAL A 339 -16.76 11.19 -0.58
CA VAL A 339 -16.64 12.02 0.62
C VAL A 339 -15.22 12.57 0.77
N GLU A 340 -15.12 13.86 1.03
CA GLU A 340 -13.90 14.52 1.49
C GLU A 340 -13.97 14.68 3.01
N ILE A 341 -13.08 13.99 3.72
CA ILE A 341 -13.02 14.02 5.18
C ILE A 341 -12.10 15.15 5.64
N GLU A 342 -12.61 16.00 6.53
CA GLU A 342 -11.76 17.02 7.15
C GLU A 342 -10.76 16.35 8.11
N SER A 343 -9.48 16.57 7.86
CA SER A 343 -8.39 16.05 8.69
C SER A 343 -7.15 16.93 8.55
N ASP A 344 -6.41 17.09 9.61
CA ASP A 344 -5.11 17.78 9.65
C ASP A 344 -3.91 16.81 9.64
N LYS A 345 -4.17 15.50 9.52
CA LYS A 345 -3.15 14.45 9.63
C LYS A 345 -2.44 14.13 8.30
N GLY A 346 -2.81 14.81 7.21
CA GLY A 346 -2.23 14.62 5.89
C GLY A 346 -2.64 13.29 5.25
N HIS A 347 -1.75 12.73 4.47
CA HIS A 347 -1.96 11.46 3.79
C HIS A 347 -2.17 10.29 4.75
N ASP A 348 -1.50 10.29 5.91
CA ASP A 348 -1.64 9.23 6.93
C ASP A 348 -3.04 9.19 7.57
N SER A 349 -3.96 10.11 7.25
CA SER A 349 -5.32 10.17 7.82
C SER A 349 -6.06 8.84 7.74
N PHE A 350 -5.88 8.06 6.67
CA PHE A 350 -6.55 6.77 6.52
C PHE A 350 -5.98 5.66 7.43
N LEU A 351 -4.79 5.85 7.98
CA LEU A 351 -4.13 4.91 8.89
C LEU A 351 -4.39 5.21 10.36
N LEU A 352 -4.92 6.40 10.66
CA LEU A 352 -5.06 6.93 12.01
C LEU A 352 -6.52 6.91 12.47
N ASP A 353 -6.72 7.13 13.77
CA ASP A 353 -8.04 7.31 14.35
C ASP A 353 -8.63 8.66 13.90
N VAL A 354 -9.43 8.62 12.84
CA VAL A 354 -10.21 9.72 12.29
C VAL A 354 -11.68 9.30 12.29
N PRO A 355 -12.48 9.72 13.30
CA PRO A 355 -13.82 9.18 13.51
C PRO A 355 -14.75 9.33 12.31
N ASP A 356 -14.74 10.47 11.61
CA ASP A 356 -15.60 10.70 10.45
C ASP A 356 -15.28 9.75 9.30
N PHE A 357 -13.99 9.48 9.08
CA PHE A 357 -13.55 8.48 8.10
C PHE A 357 -14.02 7.07 8.49
N LEU A 358 -13.77 6.67 9.74
CA LEU A 358 -14.12 5.34 10.23
C LEU A 358 -15.64 5.09 10.19
N ASN A 359 -16.44 6.12 10.55
CA ASN A 359 -17.89 6.08 10.48
C ASN A 359 -18.40 6.02 9.03
N ALA A 360 -17.83 6.82 8.13
CA ALA A 360 -18.22 6.82 6.72
C ALA A 360 -17.97 5.43 6.08
N LEU A 361 -16.80 4.84 6.34
CA LEU A 361 -16.43 3.50 5.87
C LEU A 361 -17.38 2.45 6.42
N LYS A 362 -17.64 2.47 7.74
CA LYS A 362 -18.55 1.54 8.40
C LYS A 362 -19.96 1.60 7.83
N ASN A 363 -20.51 2.81 7.76
CA ASN A 363 -21.90 3.02 7.31
C ASN A 363 -22.09 2.59 5.84
N PHE A 364 -21.10 2.85 4.98
CA PHE A 364 -21.13 2.40 3.59
C PHE A 364 -21.14 0.87 3.49
N LEU A 365 -20.23 0.18 4.22
CA LEU A 365 -20.16 -1.28 4.23
C LEU A 365 -21.43 -1.91 4.80
N ASP A 366 -21.90 -1.44 5.96
CA ASP A 366 -23.10 -1.99 6.62
C ASP A 366 -24.35 -1.82 5.74
N LYS A 367 -24.53 -0.62 5.13
CA LYS A 367 -25.66 -0.37 4.20
C LYS A 367 -25.55 -1.26 2.96
N SER A 368 -24.37 -1.38 2.37
CA SER A 368 -24.19 -2.18 1.15
C SER A 368 -24.38 -3.67 1.44
N TYR A 369 -23.97 -4.14 2.62
CA TYR A 369 -24.15 -5.55 3.02
C TYR A 369 -25.62 -5.89 3.29
N SER A 370 -26.38 -4.97 3.88
CA SER A 370 -27.82 -5.19 4.14
C SER A 370 -28.70 -5.18 2.87
N GLN A 371 -28.17 -4.73 1.75
CA GLN A 371 -28.84 -4.69 0.44
C GLN A 371 -28.53 -5.91 -0.45
N ASN A 372 -27.62 -6.80 0.01
CA ASN A 372 -27.27 -8.06 -0.64
C ASN A 372 -28.17 -9.20 -0.18
#